data_d5589a0f4713bd9f7dfbd7cca177df6e
#
_entry.id   d5589a0f4713bd9f7dfbd7cca177df6e
#
_cell.length_a   1.000
_cell.length_b   1.000
_cell.length_c   1.000
_cell.angle_alpha   90.00
_cell.angle_beta   90.00
_cell.angle_gamma   90.00
#
_symmetry.space_group_name_H-M   'P 1'
#
loop_
_entity.id
_entity.type
_entity.pdbx_description
1 polymer ?
#
loop_
_entity_poly.entity_id
_entity_poly.type
_entity_poly.pdbx_seq_one_letter_code
_entity_poly.pdbx_strand_id
1 'polypeptide(L)'
;MKWFRGVALASSAAIFLIGCAVQGKPFEKLPSRPTEAVIHVYRPYNYAGSLLRPAVTCGDETARIGPGGYHAFVVPAGHAVCNVQTETADSVEIDAEPHAYYVKEEIGWGVLTGHPHLNPIDNDKAQDEIQTCCVQEPH
;
A
#
# COMPACT_ATOMS: atom_id res chain seq x y z
N MET A 1 7.04 28.94 -60.19
CA MET A 1 6.58 27.68 -59.62
C MET A 1 7.19 27.53 -58.24
N LYS A 2 6.43 27.73 -57.18
CA LYS A 2 6.88 27.56 -55.81
C LYS A 2 6.17 26.33 -55.23
N TRP A 3 6.94 25.29 -54.99
CA TRP A 3 6.46 24.06 -54.36
C TRP A 3 6.48 24.28 -52.84
N PHE A 4 5.30 24.37 -52.22
CA PHE A 4 5.15 24.30 -50.79
C PHE A 4 5.14 22.83 -50.37
N ARG A 5 6.24 22.39 -49.74
CA ARG A 5 6.30 21.11 -49.02
C ARG A 5 5.65 21.32 -47.64
N GLY A 6 4.41 20.86 -47.50
CA GLY A 6 3.76 20.78 -46.22
C GLY A 6 4.43 19.72 -45.37
N VAL A 7 5.06 20.15 -44.26
CA VAL A 7 5.54 19.25 -43.20
C VAL A 7 4.35 18.96 -42.28
N ALA A 8 3.82 17.75 -42.40
CA ALA A 8 2.83 17.24 -41.42
C ALA A 8 3.54 16.92 -40.11
N LEU A 9 3.36 17.75 -39.10
CA LEU A 9 3.74 17.48 -37.75
C LEU A 9 2.76 16.45 -37.18
N ALA A 10 3.19 15.18 -37.13
CA ALA A 10 2.49 14.13 -36.44
C ALA A 10 2.69 14.36 -34.94
N SER A 11 1.72 14.96 -34.24
CA SER A 11 1.66 15.03 -32.78
C SER A 11 1.37 13.64 -32.25
N SER A 12 2.39 12.91 -31.82
CA SER A 12 2.26 11.69 -31.03
C SER A 12 1.76 12.07 -29.64
N ALA A 13 0.46 11.99 -29.42
CA ALA A 13 -0.12 12.04 -28.08
C ALA A 13 0.31 10.77 -27.34
N ALA A 14 1.33 10.89 -26.49
CA ALA A 14 1.71 9.86 -25.54
C ALA A 14 0.59 9.76 -24.48
N ILE A 15 -0.28 8.78 -24.63
CA ILE A 15 -1.27 8.43 -23.61
C ILE A 15 -0.51 7.80 -22.46
N PHE A 16 -0.21 8.59 -21.43
CA PHE A 16 0.26 8.06 -20.15
C PHE A 16 -0.89 7.26 -19.52
N LEU A 17 -0.79 5.95 -19.59
CA LEU A 17 -1.61 5.05 -18.79
C LEU A 17 -1.22 5.27 -17.34
N ILE A 18 -1.92 6.18 -16.66
CA ILE A 18 -1.82 6.35 -15.20
C ILE A 18 -2.43 5.08 -14.63
N GLY A 19 -1.57 4.15 -14.24
CA GLY A 19 -1.99 2.90 -13.63
C GLY A 19 -2.74 3.14 -12.31
N CYS A 20 -3.50 2.15 -11.83
CA CYS A 20 -4.24 2.18 -10.56
C CYS A 20 -3.34 2.21 -9.31
N ALA A 21 -2.03 2.34 -9.47
CA ALA A 21 -1.06 2.42 -8.38
C ALA A 21 -1.19 3.72 -7.59
N VAL A 22 -0.92 3.64 -6.29
CA VAL A 22 -0.90 4.80 -5.40
C VAL A 22 0.18 5.77 -5.83
N GLN A 23 -0.14 7.06 -5.77
CA GLN A 23 0.80 8.16 -6.01
C GLN A 23 1.09 8.83 -4.66
N GLY A 24 2.35 8.92 -4.27
CA GLY A 24 2.71 9.50 -2.98
C GLY A 24 4.22 9.62 -2.78
N LYS A 25 4.62 9.95 -1.56
CA LYS A 25 6.02 10.03 -1.18
C LYS A 25 6.66 8.65 -1.05
N PRO A 26 7.95 8.49 -1.36
CA PRO A 26 8.69 7.26 -1.09
C PRO A 26 8.58 6.84 0.38
N PHE A 27 8.84 5.56 0.65
CA PHE A 27 8.81 5.04 2.01
C PHE A 27 9.80 5.78 2.90
N GLU A 28 9.28 6.21 4.05
CA GLU A 28 10.05 6.76 5.15
C GLU A 28 9.61 6.05 6.44
N LYS A 29 10.59 5.46 7.14
CA LYS A 29 10.33 4.78 8.40
C LYS A 29 9.93 5.78 9.47
N LEU A 30 8.70 5.66 9.97
CA LEU A 30 8.23 6.47 11.09
C LEU A 30 8.86 5.97 12.40
N PRO A 31 9.53 6.83 13.18
CA PRO A 31 10.10 6.43 14.46
C PRO A 31 9.01 6.15 15.50
N SER A 32 9.18 5.10 16.29
CA SER A 32 8.32 4.81 17.43
C SER A 32 8.72 5.66 18.64
N ARG A 33 7.75 5.93 19.52
CA ARG A 33 7.96 6.55 20.83
C ARG A 33 8.01 5.47 21.92
N PRO A 34 8.49 5.79 23.15
CA PRO A 34 8.64 4.78 24.22
C PRO A 34 7.36 4.05 24.63
N THR A 35 6.18 4.65 24.36
CA THR A 35 4.86 4.08 24.71
C THR A 35 4.05 3.67 23.48
N GLU A 36 4.63 3.76 22.30
CA GLU A 36 3.93 3.52 21.02
C GLU A 36 4.74 2.58 20.13
N ALA A 37 4.04 1.76 19.39
CA ALA A 37 4.58 0.99 18.28
C ALA A 37 4.11 1.59 16.96
N VAL A 38 4.85 1.35 15.89
CA VAL A 38 4.46 1.73 14.53
C VAL A 38 4.29 0.48 13.69
N ILE A 39 3.10 0.29 13.12
CA ILE A 39 2.79 -0.83 12.24
C ILE A 39 2.70 -0.29 10.81
N HIS A 40 3.71 -0.59 9.99
CA HIS A 40 3.69 -0.26 8.57
C HIS A 40 2.94 -1.36 7.82
N VAL A 41 1.72 -1.05 7.38
CA VAL A 41 0.99 -1.94 6.48
C VAL A 41 1.26 -1.49 5.06
N TYR A 42 1.75 -2.39 4.21
CA TYR A 42 2.11 -2.10 2.83
C TYR A 42 1.56 -3.16 1.87
N ARG A 43 1.27 -2.71 0.67
CA ARG A 43 0.67 -3.54 -0.37
C ARG A 43 1.42 -3.42 -1.68
N PRO A 44 2.30 -4.37 -2.01
CA PRO A 44 2.91 -4.43 -3.34
C PRO A 44 1.86 -4.52 -4.43
N TYR A 45 2.18 -4.00 -5.61
CA TYR A 45 1.27 -4.12 -6.75
C TYR A 45 1.08 -5.58 -7.12
N ASN A 46 -0.20 -5.97 -7.27
CA ASN A 46 -0.60 -7.25 -7.83
C ASN A 46 -1.82 -7.02 -8.72
N TYR A 47 -1.90 -7.74 -9.83
CA TYR A 47 -3.03 -7.64 -10.75
C TYR A 47 -4.36 -8.02 -10.05
N ALA A 48 -4.34 -9.12 -9.27
CA ALA A 48 -5.49 -9.47 -8.43
C ALA A 48 -5.77 -8.35 -7.43
N GLY A 49 -7.00 -7.89 -7.40
CA GLY A 49 -7.44 -6.80 -6.51
C GLY A 49 -6.89 -5.42 -6.83
N SER A 50 -6.28 -5.20 -8.01
CA SER A 50 -5.66 -3.90 -8.37
C SER A 50 -6.63 -2.71 -8.33
N LEU A 51 -7.92 -2.94 -8.47
CA LEU A 51 -8.96 -1.92 -8.36
C LEU A 51 -9.50 -1.72 -6.95
N LEU A 52 -9.10 -2.57 -6.00
CA LEU A 52 -9.59 -2.51 -4.63
C LEU A 52 -8.71 -1.62 -3.77
N ARG A 53 -9.36 -0.93 -2.82
CA ARG A 53 -8.73 -0.17 -1.74
C ARG A 53 -9.42 -0.52 -0.42
N PRO A 54 -9.18 -1.72 0.11
CA PRO A 54 -9.80 -2.14 1.35
C PRO A 54 -9.40 -1.21 2.49
N ALA A 55 -10.29 -1.08 3.46
CA ALA A 55 -9.99 -0.40 4.70
C ALA A 55 -9.25 -1.37 5.63
N VAL A 56 -8.04 -1.00 6.03
CA VAL A 56 -7.27 -1.66 7.08
C VAL A 56 -7.42 -0.85 8.36
N THR A 57 -7.73 -1.52 9.44
CA THR A 57 -7.82 -0.89 10.77
C THR A 57 -6.79 -1.52 11.69
N CYS A 58 -5.93 -0.71 12.29
CA CYS A 58 -5.00 -1.14 13.34
C CYS A 58 -5.25 -0.30 14.59
N GLY A 59 -5.62 -0.94 15.71
CA GLY A 59 -6.08 -0.22 16.89
C GLY A 59 -7.30 0.65 16.57
N ASP A 60 -7.21 1.94 16.83
CA ASP A 60 -8.30 2.91 16.62
C ASP A 60 -8.21 3.65 15.26
N GLU A 61 -7.16 3.40 14.48
CA GLU A 61 -6.91 4.08 13.21
C GLU A 61 -7.31 3.19 12.03
N THR A 62 -7.94 3.81 11.02
CA THR A 62 -8.32 3.15 9.76
C THR A 62 -7.76 3.90 8.57
N ALA A 63 -7.15 3.18 7.64
CA ALA A 63 -6.66 3.72 6.37
C ALA A 63 -7.01 2.79 5.21
N ARG A 64 -7.18 3.36 4.01
CA ARG A 64 -7.38 2.59 2.78
C ARG A 64 -6.05 2.46 2.05
N ILE A 65 -5.64 1.22 1.77
CA ILE A 65 -4.36 0.93 1.13
C ILE A 65 -4.60 0.39 -0.27
N GLY A 66 -4.11 1.12 -1.26
CA GLY A 66 -4.16 0.71 -2.67
C GLY A 66 -2.91 -0.04 -3.11
N PRO A 67 -2.90 -0.60 -4.33
CA PRO A 67 -1.73 -1.30 -4.87
C PRO A 67 -0.54 -0.34 -5.01
N GLY A 68 0.61 -0.74 -4.49
CA GLY A 68 1.82 0.09 -4.43
C GLY A 68 1.79 1.15 -3.33
N GLY A 69 0.89 1.04 -2.34
CA GLY A 69 0.78 1.97 -1.22
C GLY A 69 1.22 1.38 0.11
N TYR A 70 1.47 2.26 1.07
CA TYR A 70 1.63 1.90 2.47
C TYR A 70 1.03 2.97 3.40
N HIS A 71 0.71 2.57 4.62
CA HIS A 71 0.33 3.46 5.71
C HIS A 71 1.02 3.04 7.01
N ALA A 72 1.45 4.03 7.80
CA ALA A 72 2.07 3.81 9.10
C ALA A 72 1.04 4.08 10.20
N PHE A 73 0.57 3.01 10.84
CA PHE A 73 -0.34 3.09 11.99
C PHE A 73 0.46 3.25 13.27
N VAL A 74 0.14 4.27 14.06
CA VAL A 74 0.70 4.45 15.40
C VAL A 74 -0.27 3.87 16.41
N VAL A 75 0.17 2.87 17.15
CA VAL A 75 -0.65 2.17 18.14
C VAL A 75 0.01 2.21 19.52
N PRO A 76 -0.75 2.20 20.63
CA PRO A 76 -0.17 2.01 21.95
C PRO A 76 0.63 0.70 22.02
N ALA A 77 1.77 0.71 22.73
CA ALA A 77 2.50 -0.51 23.02
C ALA A 77 1.61 -1.49 23.80
N GLY A 78 1.72 -2.78 23.49
CA GLY A 78 0.89 -3.84 24.04
C GLY A 78 0.20 -4.64 22.94
N HIS A 79 -0.94 -5.23 23.25
CA HIS A 79 -1.69 -6.04 22.29
C HIS A 79 -2.38 -5.16 21.24
N ALA A 80 -2.00 -5.33 19.99
CA ALA A 80 -2.59 -4.62 18.84
C ALA A 80 -3.19 -5.62 17.84
N VAL A 81 -4.31 -5.24 17.23
CA VAL A 81 -4.97 -6.02 16.19
C VAL A 81 -5.09 -5.16 14.93
N CYS A 82 -4.61 -5.69 13.82
CA CYS A 82 -4.91 -5.14 12.51
C CYS A 82 -5.92 -6.06 11.80
N ASN A 83 -6.92 -5.47 11.17
CA ASN A 83 -7.93 -6.21 10.40
C ASN A 83 -8.21 -5.55 9.05
N VAL A 84 -8.62 -6.35 8.10
CA VAL A 84 -9.04 -5.95 6.76
C VAL A 84 -10.25 -6.75 6.34
N GLN A 85 -11.14 -6.14 5.56
CA GLN A 85 -12.32 -6.82 5.04
C GLN A 85 -12.62 -6.42 3.59
N THR A 86 -12.94 -7.44 2.78
CA THR A 86 -13.55 -7.32 1.45
C THR A 86 -14.75 -8.26 1.39
N GLU A 87 -14.80 -9.25 0.51
CA GLU A 87 -15.80 -10.33 0.57
C GLU A 87 -15.52 -11.35 1.68
N THR A 88 -14.28 -11.44 2.12
CA THR A 88 -13.84 -12.14 3.33
C THR A 88 -13.13 -11.17 4.26
N ALA A 89 -12.80 -11.61 5.47
CA ALA A 89 -12.03 -10.83 6.43
C ALA A 89 -10.76 -11.58 6.82
N ASP A 90 -9.72 -10.82 7.15
CA ASP A 90 -8.50 -11.33 7.76
C ASP A 90 -8.02 -10.40 8.86
N SER A 91 -7.27 -10.94 9.82
CA SER A 91 -6.71 -10.18 10.94
C SER A 91 -5.36 -10.72 11.38
N VAL A 92 -4.53 -9.85 11.92
CA VAL A 92 -3.28 -10.19 12.57
C VAL A 92 -3.20 -9.55 13.95
N GLU A 93 -2.74 -10.32 14.92
CA GLU A 93 -2.50 -9.86 16.29
C GLU A 93 -1.01 -9.69 16.50
N ILE A 94 -0.62 -8.59 17.12
CA ILE A 94 0.77 -8.22 17.38
C ILE A 94 0.91 -7.82 18.84
N ASP A 95 1.77 -8.51 19.58
CA ASP A 95 2.22 -8.05 20.88
C ASP A 95 3.29 -6.99 20.67
N ALA A 96 2.83 -5.74 20.57
CA ALA A 96 3.62 -4.64 20.07
C ALA A 96 4.49 -4.02 21.18
N GLU A 97 5.80 -4.21 21.09
CA GLU A 97 6.79 -3.44 21.83
C GLU A 97 7.04 -2.08 21.12
N PRO A 98 7.66 -1.08 21.79
CA PRO A 98 7.91 0.23 21.19
C PRO A 98 8.96 0.21 20.07
N HIS A 99 8.63 -0.41 18.94
CA HIS A 99 9.43 -0.41 17.72
C HIS A 99 8.54 -0.54 16.47
N ALA A 100 9.14 -0.66 15.30
CA ALA A 100 8.42 -0.80 14.05
C ALA A 100 8.11 -2.26 13.71
N TYR A 101 6.90 -2.50 13.23
CA TYR A 101 6.42 -3.76 12.68
C TYR A 101 6.02 -3.58 11.23
N TYR A 102 6.02 -4.65 10.47
CA TYR A 102 5.64 -4.64 9.06
C TYR A 102 4.62 -5.74 8.78
N VAL A 103 3.54 -5.34 8.13
CA VAL A 103 2.46 -6.23 7.71
C VAL A 103 2.23 -6.04 6.22
N LYS A 104 2.34 -7.12 5.47
CA LYS A 104 2.07 -7.13 4.03
C LYS A 104 0.61 -7.46 3.79
N GLU A 105 -0.09 -6.54 3.13
CA GLU A 105 -1.43 -6.79 2.62
C GLU A 105 -1.37 -7.39 1.22
N GLU A 106 -2.06 -8.49 1.01
CA GLU A 106 -2.20 -9.14 -0.29
C GLU A 106 -3.68 -9.40 -0.56
N ILE A 107 -4.11 -9.19 -1.80
CA ILE A 107 -5.46 -9.51 -2.23
C ILE A 107 -5.40 -10.70 -3.20
N GLY A 108 -5.90 -11.83 -2.77
CA GLY A 108 -6.08 -13.00 -3.62
C GLY A 108 -7.33 -12.89 -4.49
N TRP A 109 -7.46 -13.80 -5.45
CA TRP A 109 -8.65 -13.91 -6.29
C TRP A 109 -9.87 -14.26 -5.45
N GLY A 110 -11.01 -13.60 -5.73
CA GLY A 110 -12.30 -13.86 -5.12
C GLY A 110 -13.40 -13.97 -6.17
N VAL A 111 -14.62 -14.26 -5.75
CA VAL A 111 -15.76 -14.40 -6.64
C VAL A 111 -16.27 -13.03 -7.09
N LEU A 112 -16.33 -12.05 -6.18
CA LEU A 112 -16.86 -10.70 -6.44
C LEU A 112 -15.76 -9.65 -6.38
N THR A 113 -14.97 -9.64 -5.32
CA THR A 113 -13.96 -8.59 -5.09
C THR A 113 -12.57 -9.16 -4.89
N GLY A 114 -12.38 -10.05 -3.95
CA GLY A 114 -11.08 -10.63 -3.62
C GLY A 114 -10.96 -10.99 -2.15
N HIS A 115 -10.00 -11.85 -1.84
CA HIS A 115 -9.73 -12.29 -0.49
C HIS A 115 -8.51 -11.56 0.06
N PRO A 116 -8.67 -10.73 1.11
CA PRO A 116 -7.57 -10.01 1.72
C PRO A 116 -6.79 -10.93 2.66
N HIS A 117 -5.49 -10.70 2.75
CA HIS A 117 -4.60 -11.37 3.68
C HIS A 117 -3.65 -10.35 4.30
N LEU A 118 -3.44 -10.45 5.61
CA LEU A 118 -2.48 -9.67 6.38
C LEU A 118 -1.37 -10.58 6.90
N ASN A 119 -0.17 -10.43 6.36
CA ASN A 119 0.97 -11.27 6.66
C ASN A 119 2.05 -10.47 7.40
N PRO A 120 2.37 -10.79 8.66
CA PRO A 120 3.54 -10.23 9.32
C PRO A 120 4.81 -10.64 8.57
N ILE A 121 5.69 -9.67 8.33
CA ILE A 121 6.93 -9.89 7.58
C ILE A 121 8.11 -9.48 8.46
N ASP A 122 9.19 -10.25 8.36
CA ASP A 122 10.45 -9.91 9.01
C ASP A 122 10.94 -8.52 8.61
N ASN A 123 11.47 -7.76 9.58
CA ASN A 123 11.77 -6.34 9.42
C ASN A 123 12.75 -6.06 8.28
N ASP A 124 13.82 -6.84 8.14
CA ASP A 124 14.84 -6.59 7.12
C ASP A 124 14.26 -6.83 5.72
N LYS A 125 13.57 -7.94 5.55
CA LYS A 125 12.89 -8.26 4.28
C LYS A 125 11.81 -7.25 3.93
N ALA A 126 11.01 -6.84 4.92
CA ALA A 126 9.93 -5.89 4.71
C ALA A 126 10.44 -4.51 4.31
N GLN A 127 11.54 -4.05 4.91
CA GLN A 127 12.14 -2.77 4.56
C GLN A 127 12.64 -2.75 3.11
N ASP A 128 13.26 -3.83 2.65
CA ASP A 128 13.69 -3.96 1.25
C ASP A 128 12.49 -3.97 0.28
N GLU A 129 11.44 -4.71 0.62
CA GLU A 129 10.22 -4.75 -0.19
C GLU A 129 9.51 -3.39 -0.26
N ILE A 130 9.26 -2.75 0.88
CA ILE A 130 8.47 -1.52 0.96
C ILE A 130 9.17 -0.34 0.27
N GLN A 131 10.50 -0.28 0.35
CA GLN A 131 11.30 0.76 -0.33
C GLN A 131 11.22 0.65 -1.85
N THR A 132 11.07 -0.56 -2.38
CA THR A 132 11.02 -0.80 -3.83
C THR A 132 9.61 -0.79 -4.40
N CYS A 133 8.60 -1.18 -3.61
CA CYS A 133 7.24 -1.34 -4.12
C CYS A 133 6.34 -0.13 -3.90
N CYS A 134 6.58 0.65 -2.82
CA CYS A 134 5.45 1.31 -2.21
C CYS A 134 5.73 2.77 -1.87
N VAL A 135 4.68 3.58 -1.99
CA VAL A 135 4.66 4.99 -1.64
C VAL A 135 3.58 5.26 -0.59
N GLN A 136 3.72 6.34 0.15
CA GLN A 136 2.75 6.70 1.19
C GLN A 136 1.37 6.96 0.59
N GLU A 137 0.34 6.36 1.21
CA GLU A 137 -1.05 6.69 0.88
C GLU A 137 -1.32 8.17 1.15
N PRO A 138 -2.01 8.86 0.25
CA PRO A 138 -2.48 10.21 0.52
C PRO A 138 -3.55 10.20 1.62
N HIS A 139 -3.51 11.21 2.48
CA HIS A 139 -4.49 11.42 3.56
C HIS A 139 -5.80 11.99 3.02
#